data_56c69596a9becf2b35c8788a198e1b52
#
_entry.id   56c69596a9becf2b35c8788a198e1b52
#
_cell.length_a   1.000
_cell.length_b   1.000
_cell.length_c   1.000
_cell.angle_alpha   90.00
_cell.angle_beta   90.00
_cell.angle_gamma   90.00
#
_symmetry.space_group_name_H-M   'P 1'
#
loop_
_entity.id
_entity.type
_entity.pdbx_description
1 polymer ?
#
loop_
_entity_poly.entity_id
_entity_poly.type
_entity_poly.pdbx_seq_one_letter_code
_entity_poly.pdbx_strand_id
1 'polypeptide(L)'
;KGLMVLNHNGTPSDPSDDSYRVLTNEAGAGGLTNIDVYSITEDLDGEIWVGTLQGISVFYAPDAIFSGENFDAQTILIEQDGNIQELLATEQINAIEIDGANRKWIATASSGAYLVSPDGIDQILHFTAENSPLLSNNVVDITINHSNGEIFFATDRGIISYMSDATNFDEEIS
;
A
#
# COMPACT_ATOMS: atom_id res chain seq x y z
N LYS A 1 -1.82 -9.75 -16.63
CA LYS A 1 -2.15 -9.17 -15.34
C LYS A 1 -1.14 -9.67 -14.31
N GLY A 2 -1.00 -8.99 -13.21
CA GLY A 2 0.02 -9.17 -12.19
C GLY A 2 0.92 -7.94 -12.10
N LEU A 3 2.05 -8.07 -11.40
CA LEU A 3 3.05 -7.04 -11.24
C LEU A 3 4.31 -7.42 -12.04
N MET A 4 4.81 -6.52 -12.86
CA MET A 4 6.09 -6.73 -13.54
C MET A 4 7.19 -5.97 -12.79
N VAL A 5 8.27 -6.67 -12.48
CA VAL A 5 9.47 -6.11 -11.87
C VAL A 5 10.62 -6.19 -12.86
N LEU A 6 11.31 -5.07 -13.06
CA LEU A 6 12.46 -4.94 -13.96
C LEU A 6 13.73 -4.69 -13.14
N ASN A 7 14.78 -5.44 -13.44
CA ASN A 7 16.13 -5.15 -12.97
C ASN A 7 17.00 -4.73 -14.18
N HIS A 8 17.42 -3.48 -14.19
CA HIS A 8 18.29 -2.92 -15.25
C HIS A 8 19.79 -3.05 -14.95
N ASN A 9 20.17 -3.86 -13.95
CA ASN A 9 21.55 -4.17 -13.56
C ASN A 9 22.47 -2.94 -13.38
N GLY A 10 21.90 -1.78 -13.01
CA GLY A 10 22.64 -0.53 -12.86
C GLY A 10 22.87 0.23 -14.17
N THR A 11 22.35 -0.23 -15.30
CA THR A 11 22.56 0.31 -16.65
C THR A 11 21.26 0.74 -17.33
N PRO A 12 20.54 1.78 -16.82
CA PRO A 12 19.18 2.14 -17.29
C PRO A 12 19.09 2.52 -18.77
N SER A 13 20.21 2.78 -19.44
CA SER A 13 20.28 3.09 -20.88
C SER A 13 20.65 1.90 -21.78
N ASP A 14 20.98 0.75 -21.21
CA ASP A 14 21.32 -0.47 -21.96
C ASP A 14 20.34 -1.61 -21.65
N PRO A 15 19.30 -1.80 -22.46
CA PRO A 15 18.32 -2.85 -22.21
C PRO A 15 18.83 -4.27 -22.53
N SER A 16 20.07 -4.44 -22.97
CA SER A 16 20.59 -5.75 -23.37
C SER A 16 20.90 -6.68 -22.20
N ASP A 17 21.10 -6.11 -21.00
CA ASP A 17 21.36 -6.83 -19.75
C ASP A 17 20.16 -6.82 -18.79
N ASP A 18 19.04 -6.25 -19.21
CA ASP A 18 17.82 -6.20 -18.41
C ASP A 18 17.28 -7.61 -18.14
N SER A 19 16.79 -7.79 -16.94
CA SER A 19 16.01 -8.97 -16.57
C SER A 19 14.66 -8.54 -15.98
N TYR A 20 13.62 -9.34 -16.18
CA TYR A 20 12.30 -9.05 -15.63
C TYR A 20 11.62 -10.31 -15.09
N ARG A 21 10.72 -10.11 -14.13
CA ARG A 21 9.79 -11.13 -13.65
C ARG A 21 8.38 -10.57 -13.66
N VAL A 22 7.41 -11.45 -13.97
CA VAL A 22 5.99 -11.18 -13.81
C VAL A 22 5.53 -11.92 -12.57
N LEU A 23 5.07 -11.17 -11.58
CA LEU A 23 4.58 -11.69 -10.32
C LEU A 23 3.07 -11.88 -10.42
N THR A 24 2.60 -13.03 -9.96
CA THR A 24 1.20 -13.45 -9.99
C THR A 24 0.73 -13.87 -8.59
N ASN A 25 -0.49 -14.38 -8.50
CA ASN A 25 -1.02 -14.95 -7.26
C ASN A 25 -0.62 -16.42 -7.02
N GLU A 26 0.22 -16.99 -7.86
CA GLU A 26 0.70 -18.36 -7.67
C GLU A 26 1.86 -18.39 -6.68
N ALA A 27 1.90 -19.40 -5.81
CA ALA A 27 3.01 -19.65 -4.89
C ALA A 27 4.31 -19.92 -5.67
N GLY A 28 5.40 -19.27 -5.27
CA GLY A 28 6.69 -19.30 -5.98
C GLY A 28 6.75 -18.41 -7.23
N ALA A 29 5.66 -17.70 -7.53
CA ALA A 29 5.57 -16.78 -8.67
C ALA A 29 5.07 -15.38 -8.26
N GLY A 30 5.21 -15.01 -6.99
CA GLY A 30 4.87 -13.70 -6.46
C GLY A 30 3.90 -13.71 -5.29
N GLY A 31 3.02 -14.71 -5.17
CA GLY A 31 2.13 -14.88 -4.03
C GLY A 31 1.16 -13.71 -3.79
N LEU A 32 0.83 -12.92 -4.83
CA LEU A 32 -0.11 -11.80 -4.70
C LEU A 32 -1.49 -12.29 -4.26
N THR A 33 -2.20 -11.50 -3.46
CA THR A 33 -3.59 -11.77 -3.09
C THR A 33 -4.52 -11.80 -4.29
N ASN A 34 -4.26 -10.94 -5.29
CA ASN A 34 -4.96 -10.93 -6.57
C ASN A 34 -4.06 -10.37 -7.68
N ILE A 35 -4.28 -10.81 -8.93
CA ILE A 35 -3.52 -10.34 -10.10
C ILE A 35 -3.99 -8.98 -10.65
N ASP A 36 -5.13 -8.48 -10.21
CA ASP A 36 -5.59 -7.14 -10.52
C ASP A 36 -5.02 -6.16 -9.50
N VAL A 37 -3.89 -5.55 -9.86
CA VAL A 37 -3.14 -4.58 -9.04
C VAL A 37 -3.63 -3.17 -9.35
N TYR A 38 -3.89 -2.38 -8.31
CA TYR A 38 -4.38 -0.99 -8.41
C TYR A 38 -3.41 0.02 -7.84
N SER A 39 -2.63 -0.35 -6.82
CA SER A 39 -1.63 0.54 -6.24
C SER A 39 -0.36 -0.22 -5.86
N ILE A 40 0.74 0.51 -5.83
CA ILE A 40 2.04 0.03 -5.37
C ILE A 40 2.75 1.19 -4.70
N THR A 41 3.34 0.95 -3.55
CA THR A 41 4.13 1.95 -2.82
C THR A 41 5.27 1.27 -2.07
N GLU A 42 6.38 1.98 -1.91
CA GLU A 42 7.48 1.61 -1.05
C GLU A 42 7.31 2.34 0.27
N ASP A 43 7.49 1.64 1.37
CA ASP A 43 7.45 2.25 2.69
C ASP A 43 8.86 2.66 3.17
N LEU A 44 8.95 3.23 4.37
CA LEU A 44 10.21 3.77 4.89
C LEU A 44 11.22 2.69 5.31
N ASP A 45 10.78 1.44 5.43
CA ASP A 45 11.63 0.27 5.69
C ASP A 45 12.10 -0.42 4.39
N GLY A 46 11.65 0.06 3.22
CA GLY A 46 11.98 -0.49 1.91
C GLY A 46 11.10 -1.69 1.53
N GLU A 47 10.00 -1.90 2.23
CA GLU A 47 9.00 -2.92 1.92
C GLU A 47 8.07 -2.42 0.80
N ILE A 48 7.66 -3.31 -0.08
CA ILE A 48 6.74 -2.96 -1.18
C ILE A 48 5.33 -3.42 -0.84
N TRP A 49 4.44 -2.47 -0.68
CA TRP A 49 3.02 -2.67 -0.41
C TRP A 49 2.23 -2.60 -1.71
N VAL A 50 1.47 -3.63 -2.00
CA VAL A 50 0.70 -3.78 -3.25
C VAL A 50 -0.78 -3.89 -2.93
N GLY A 51 -1.55 -2.89 -3.34
CA GLY A 51 -3.01 -2.89 -3.27
C GLY A 51 -3.61 -3.62 -4.47
N THR A 52 -4.49 -4.58 -4.21
CA THR A 52 -5.10 -5.42 -5.23
C THR A 52 -6.63 -5.33 -5.22
N LEU A 53 -7.29 -6.07 -6.11
CA LEU A 53 -8.76 -6.24 -6.09
C LEU A 53 -9.25 -6.91 -4.81
N GLN A 54 -8.39 -7.67 -4.11
CA GLN A 54 -8.72 -8.42 -2.90
C GLN A 54 -7.59 -8.30 -1.88
N GLY A 55 -7.58 -7.19 -1.15
CA GLY A 55 -6.65 -6.95 -0.06
C GLY A 55 -5.25 -6.49 -0.49
N ILE A 56 -4.32 -6.67 0.41
CA ILE A 56 -2.96 -6.14 0.35
C ILE A 56 -1.96 -7.29 0.34
N SER A 57 -0.93 -7.15 -0.48
CA SER A 57 0.24 -8.03 -0.54
C SER A 57 1.48 -7.24 -0.18
N VAL A 58 2.36 -7.75 0.68
CA VAL A 58 3.59 -7.07 1.09
C VAL A 58 4.82 -7.91 0.75
N PHE A 59 5.76 -7.32 0.03
CA PHE A 59 7.08 -7.88 -0.19
C PHE A 59 8.04 -7.29 0.83
N TYR A 60 8.32 -8.03 1.90
CA TYR A 60 9.23 -7.62 2.99
C TYR A 60 10.71 -7.62 2.58
N ALA A 61 11.07 -8.34 1.53
CA ALA A 61 12.42 -8.42 1.01
C ALA A 61 12.37 -8.36 -0.53
N PRO A 62 12.07 -7.20 -1.14
CA PRO A 62 11.90 -7.09 -2.59
C PRO A 62 13.17 -7.45 -3.39
N ASP A 63 14.35 -7.28 -2.81
CA ASP A 63 15.62 -7.69 -3.41
C ASP A 63 15.70 -9.20 -3.67
N ALA A 64 14.95 -10.01 -2.90
CA ALA A 64 14.89 -11.46 -3.09
C ALA A 64 14.21 -11.87 -4.39
N ILE A 65 13.44 -10.99 -5.04
CA ILE A 65 12.69 -11.30 -6.26
C ILE A 65 13.61 -11.85 -7.37
N PHE A 66 14.85 -11.39 -7.46
CA PHE A 66 15.80 -11.84 -8.48
C PHE A 66 16.86 -12.84 -7.95
N SER A 67 16.93 -13.09 -6.64
CA SER A 67 17.92 -14.00 -6.03
C SER A 67 17.58 -15.49 -6.19
N GLY A 68 16.29 -15.80 -6.47
CA GLY A 68 15.82 -17.18 -6.62
C GLY A 68 15.41 -17.87 -5.32
N GLU A 69 15.47 -17.17 -4.18
CA GLU A 69 14.92 -17.60 -2.90
C GLU A 69 13.40 -17.35 -2.82
N ASN A 70 12.79 -17.72 -1.70
CA ASN A 70 11.37 -17.44 -1.48
C ASN A 70 11.14 -15.93 -1.40
N PHE A 71 10.48 -15.38 -2.40
CA PHE A 71 10.22 -13.95 -2.56
C PHE A 71 8.73 -13.62 -2.60
N ASP A 72 7.86 -14.61 -2.35
CA ASP A 72 6.42 -14.39 -2.40
C ASP A 72 5.98 -13.33 -1.40
N ALA A 73 5.06 -12.47 -1.85
CA ALA A 73 4.39 -11.51 -1.00
C ALA A 73 3.65 -12.22 0.14
N GLN A 74 3.48 -11.54 1.24
CA GLN A 74 2.74 -12.02 2.38
C GLN A 74 1.53 -11.13 2.65
N THR A 75 0.50 -11.71 3.25
CA THR A 75 -0.66 -10.98 3.76
C THR A 75 -0.40 -10.57 5.20
N ILE A 76 -1.06 -9.51 5.65
CA ILE A 76 -0.99 -9.04 7.03
C ILE A 76 -2.14 -9.69 7.79
N LEU A 77 -1.81 -10.41 8.86
CA LEU A 77 -2.79 -11.03 9.75
C LEU A 77 -3.11 -10.07 10.89
N ILE A 78 -4.40 -9.78 11.07
CA ILE A 78 -4.92 -8.96 12.15
C ILE A 78 -5.86 -9.78 13.02
N GLU A 79 -5.99 -9.41 14.30
CA GLU A 79 -7.02 -9.95 15.17
C GLU A 79 -8.18 -8.96 15.28
N GLN A 80 -9.37 -9.40 14.87
CA GLN A 80 -10.60 -8.62 15.00
C GLN A 80 -11.70 -9.48 15.61
N ASP A 81 -12.31 -9.00 16.69
CA ASP A 81 -13.37 -9.71 17.42
C ASP A 81 -12.99 -11.14 17.86
N GLY A 82 -11.71 -11.35 18.21
CA GLY A 82 -11.16 -12.64 18.62
C GLY A 82 -10.93 -13.63 17.48
N ASN A 83 -11.01 -13.17 16.22
CA ASN A 83 -10.70 -13.96 15.03
C ASN A 83 -9.48 -13.41 14.31
N ILE A 84 -8.62 -14.31 13.82
CA ILE A 84 -7.51 -13.95 12.95
C ILE A 84 -8.03 -13.88 11.52
N GLN A 85 -7.77 -12.75 10.85
CA GLN A 85 -8.14 -12.55 9.46
C GLN A 85 -7.06 -11.73 8.74
N GLU A 86 -7.08 -11.76 7.42
CA GLU A 86 -6.18 -10.94 6.62
C GLU A 86 -6.70 -9.50 6.53
N LEU A 87 -5.79 -8.53 6.59
CA LEU A 87 -6.11 -7.10 6.51
C LEU A 87 -6.83 -6.81 5.19
N LEU A 88 -8.08 -6.30 5.29
CA LEU A 88 -8.90 -5.86 4.15
C LEU A 88 -9.06 -6.91 3.04
N ALA A 89 -9.04 -8.21 3.36
CA ALA A 89 -9.01 -9.34 2.40
C ALA A 89 -10.11 -9.32 1.32
N THR A 90 -11.24 -8.68 1.58
CA THR A 90 -12.38 -8.61 0.65
C THR A 90 -12.52 -7.25 -0.04
N GLU A 91 -11.64 -6.30 0.28
CA GLU A 91 -11.70 -4.93 -0.24
C GLU A 91 -10.81 -4.76 -1.46
N GLN A 92 -11.30 -4.01 -2.45
CA GLN A 92 -10.44 -3.47 -3.50
C GLN A 92 -9.67 -2.28 -2.93
N ILE A 93 -8.36 -2.33 -3.03
CA ILE A 93 -7.44 -1.30 -2.54
C ILE A 93 -7.05 -0.40 -3.69
N ASN A 94 -7.58 0.82 -3.71
CA ASN A 94 -7.37 1.77 -4.80
C ASN A 94 -6.04 2.53 -4.69
N ALA A 95 -5.64 2.90 -3.47
CA ALA A 95 -4.39 3.59 -3.19
C ALA A 95 -3.83 3.23 -1.81
N ILE A 96 -2.51 3.29 -1.67
CA ILE A 96 -1.80 3.21 -0.40
C ILE A 96 -0.77 4.32 -0.40
N GLU A 97 -0.79 5.17 0.64
CA GLU A 97 0.15 6.26 0.86
C GLU A 97 0.83 6.12 2.22
N ILE A 98 2.13 6.43 2.25
CA ILE A 98 2.97 6.29 3.44
C ILE A 98 3.16 7.67 4.06
N ASP A 99 2.86 7.83 5.34
CA ASP A 99 3.12 9.07 6.05
C ASP A 99 4.51 9.12 6.73
N GLY A 100 4.88 10.27 7.26
CA GLY A 100 6.19 10.49 7.88
C GLY A 100 6.47 9.61 9.11
N ALA A 101 5.47 8.95 9.67
CA ALA A 101 5.60 7.97 10.75
C ALA A 101 5.56 6.51 10.26
N ASN A 102 5.74 6.29 8.96
CA ASN A 102 5.63 4.99 8.29
C ASN A 102 4.26 4.32 8.42
N ARG A 103 3.21 5.06 8.79
CA ARG A 103 1.84 4.54 8.83
C ARG A 103 1.29 4.48 7.40
N LYS A 104 0.33 3.59 7.17
CA LYS A 104 -0.26 3.39 5.85
C LYS A 104 -1.67 3.96 5.80
N TRP A 105 -1.87 4.95 4.95
CA TRP A 105 -3.19 5.43 4.55
C TRP A 105 -3.69 4.58 3.37
N ILE A 106 -4.83 3.95 3.53
CA ILE A 106 -5.36 2.97 2.57
C ILE A 106 -6.72 3.44 2.08
N ALA A 107 -6.85 3.62 0.75
CA ALA A 107 -8.10 3.92 0.07
C ALA A 107 -8.77 2.64 -0.41
N THR A 108 -10.06 2.48 -0.13
CA THR A 108 -10.85 1.33 -0.59
C THR A 108 -11.95 1.76 -1.55
N ALA A 109 -12.42 0.81 -2.37
CA ALA A 109 -13.51 1.08 -3.31
C ALA A 109 -14.89 1.18 -2.64
N SER A 110 -15.07 0.64 -1.41
CA SER A 110 -16.41 0.53 -0.80
C SER A 110 -16.46 0.83 0.70
N SER A 111 -15.34 0.81 1.40
CA SER A 111 -15.29 0.87 2.85
C SER A 111 -14.61 2.14 3.40
N GLY A 112 -14.40 3.15 2.54
CA GLY A 112 -13.79 4.42 2.94
C GLY A 112 -12.26 4.36 2.98
N ALA A 113 -11.67 5.08 3.95
CA ALA A 113 -10.21 5.18 4.11
C ALA A 113 -9.78 4.71 5.50
N TYR A 114 -8.67 3.99 5.54
CA TYR A 114 -8.07 3.47 6.76
C TYR A 114 -6.70 4.11 7.00
N LEU A 115 -6.35 4.31 8.25
CA LEU A 115 -4.98 4.51 8.72
C LEU A 115 -4.61 3.33 9.59
N VAL A 116 -3.53 2.64 9.23
CA VAL A 116 -2.99 1.53 10.01
C VAL A 116 -1.57 1.82 10.49
N SER A 117 -1.14 1.06 11.51
CA SER A 117 0.22 1.11 12.06
C SER A 117 1.28 0.80 10.98
N PRO A 118 2.58 1.10 11.25
CA PRO A 118 3.66 0.81 10.30
C PRO A 118 3.71 -0.63 9.81
N ASP A 119 3.38 -1.60 10.66
CA ASP A 119 3.31 -3.04 10.33
C ASP A 119 1.94 -3.49 9.79
N GLY A 120 0.94 -2.58 9.75
CA GLY A 120 -0.41 -2.84 9.29
C GLY A 120 -1.32 -3.61 10.26
N ILE A 121 -0.84 -3.95 11.45
CA ILE A 121 -1.59 -4.81 12.39
C ILE A 121 -2.68 -4.03 13.12
N ASP A 122 -2.39 -2.78 13.53
CA ASP A 122 -3.30 -1.96 14.30
C ASP A 122 -4.06 -0.98 13.40
N GLN A 123 -5.38 -1.01 13.43
CA GLN A 123 -6.21 0.02 12.83
C GLN A 123 -6.22 1.26 13.74
N ILE A 124 -5.64 2.37 13.27
CA ILE A 124 -5.57 3.64 14.01
C ILE A 124 -6.81 4.48 13.75
N LEU A 125 -7.19 4.65 12.48
CA LEU A 125 -8.38 5.40 12.06
C LEU A 125 -9.13 4.62 10.98
N HIS A 126 -10.46 4.85 10.93
CA HIS A 126 -11.29 4.40 9.82
C HIS A 126 -12.32 5.50 9.52
N PHE A 127 -12.21 6.11 8.36
CA PHE A 127 -13.11 7.15 7.87
C PHE A 127 -14.10 6.57 6.86
N THR A 128 -15.38 6.80 7.16
CA THR A 128 -16.49 6.50 6.25
C THR A 128 -17.36 7.74 6.09
N ALA A 129 -18.23 7.75 5.09
CA ALA A 129 -19.20 8.83 4.88
C ALA A 129 -20.21 8.95 6.05
N GLU A 130 -20.37 7.90 6.87
CA GLU A 130 -21.27 7.85 8.00
C GLU A 130 -20.63 8.40 9.29
N ASN A 131 -19.32 8.29 9.46
CA ASN A 131 -18.63 8.66 10.70
C ASN A 131 -17.68 9.85 10.56
N SER A 132 -17.50 10.38 9.36
CA SER A 132 -16.58 11.48 9.05
C SER A 132 -17.13 12.39 7.96
N PRO A 133 -16.50 13.54 7.67
CA PRO A 133 -16.85 14.39 6.53
C PRO A 133 -16.52 13.79 5.15
N LEU A 134 -16.05 12.54 5.08
CA LEU A 134 -15.75 11.87 3.81
C LEU A 134 -16.99 11.88 2.90
N LEU A 135 -16.81 12.28 1.64
CA LEU A 135 -17.95 12.50 0.73
C LEU A 135 -18.55 11.20 0.20
N SER A 136 -17.79 10.12 0.21
CA SER A 136 -18.17 8.78 -0.26
C SER A 136 -17.23 7.73 0.29
N ASN A 137 -17.74 6.50 0.48
CA ASN A 137 -16.93 5.34 0.84
C ASN A 137 -16.11 4.79 -0.34
N ASN A 138 -16.37 5.23 -1.56
CA ASN A 138 -15.51 4.97 -2.71
C ASN A 138 -14.41 6.04 -2.76
N VAL A 139 -13.28 5.73 -2.13
CA VAL A 139 -12.07 6.55 -2.16
C VAL A 139 -11.20 6.05 -3.30
N VAL A 140 -11.02 6.91 -4.30
CA VAL A 140 -10.32 6.57 -5.56
C VAL A 140 -8.81 6.72 -5.41
N ASP A 141 -8.39 7.74 -4.63
CA ASP A 141 -6.98 8.06 -4.45
C ASP A 141 -6.74 8.81 -3.13
N ILE A 142 -5.52 8.73 -2.63
CA ILE A 142 -5.04 9.48 -1.46
C ILE A 142 -3.72 10.12 -1.84
N THR A 143 -3.47 11.32 -1.34
CA THR A 143 -2.14 11.92 -1.40
C THR A 143 -1.87 12.76 -0.17
N ILE A 144 -0.58 12.87 0.19
CA ILE A 144 -0.11 13.55 1.39
C ILE A 144 0.68 14.79 1.01
N ASN A 145 0.32 15.92 1.61
CA ASN A 145 1.20 17.06 1.62
C ASN A 145 2.25 16.87 2.73
N HIS A 146 3.39 16.33 2.37
CA HIS A 146 4.45 16.01 3.31
C HIS A 146 5.04 17.22 4.03
N SER A 147 4.80 18.43 3.58
CA SER A 147 5.30 19.64 4.27
C SER A 147 4.50 20.00 5.52
N ASN A 148 3.24 19.57 5.61
CA ASN A 148 2.35 19.91 6.74
C ASN A 148 1.52 18.74 7.28
N GLY A 149 1.64 17.53 6.69
CA GLY A 149 0.89 16.36 7.11
C GLY A 149 -0.59 16.35 6.69
N GLU A 150 -1.02 17.24 5.79
CA GLU A 150 -2.39 17.25 5.29
C GLU A 150 -2.62 16.13 4.29
N ILE A 151 -3.64 15.31 4.54
CA ILE A 151 -4.04 14.17 3.71
C ILE A 151 -5.21 14.59 2.84
N PHE A 152 -5.15 14.33 1.56
CA PHE A 152 -6.23 14.58 0.61
C PHE A 152 -6.83 13.25 0.14
N PHE A 153 -8.16 13.15 0.23
CA PHE A 153 -8.92 12.00 -0.23
C PHE A 153 -9.70 12.39 -1.47
N ALA A 154 -9.41 11.77 -2.61
CA ALA A 154 -10.22 11.86 -3.80
C ALA A 154 -11.28 10.76 -3.77
N THR A 155 -12.54 11.15 -3.82
CA THR A 155 -13.67 10.21 -3.88
C THR A 155 -14.40 10.36 -5.22
N ASP A 156 -15.31 9.44 -5.53
CA ASP A 156 -16.19 9.56 -6.69
C ASP A 156 -17.19 10.74 -6.59
N ARG A 157 -17.21 11.46 -5.44
CA ARG A 157 -18.08 12.62 -5.19
C ARG A 157 -17.35 13.93 -4.94
N GLY A 158 -16.03 13.93 -5.02
CA GLY A 158 -15.21 15.13 -4.82
C GLY A 158 -14.01 14.87 -3.91
N ILE A 159 -13.32 15.95 -3.56
CA ILE A 159 -12.07 15.92 -2.77
C ILE A 159 -12.35 16.55 -1.42
N ILE A 160 -11.77 15.93 -0.38
CA ILE A 160 -11.74 16.48 0.99
C ILE A 160 -10.34 16.28 1.58
N SER A 161 -9.96 17.12 2.51
CA SER A 161 -8.70 16.95 3.24
C SER A 161 -8.90 16.75 4.74
N TYR A 162 -7.90 16.15 5.36
CA TYR A 162 -7.79 15.93 6.79
C TYR A 162 -6.38 16.32 7.25
N MET A 163 -6.30 17.14 8.30
CA MET A 163 -5.02 17.48 8.89
C MET A 163 -4.57 16.36 9.83
N SER A 164 -3.55 15.63 9.41
CA SER A 164 -2.93 14.56 10.19
C SER A 164 -1.83 15.12 11.12
N ASP A 165 -1.41 14.30 12.07
CA ASP A 165 -0.28 14.55 12.97
C ASP A 165 1.06 14.00 12.42
N ALA A 166 1.05 13.32 11.29
CA ALA A 166 2.26 12.78 10.66
C ALA A 166 2.86 13.78 9.69
N THR A 167 3.75 14.59 10.18
CA THR A 167 4.67 15.37 9.35
C THR A 167 5.81 14.50 8.84
N ASN A 168 6.50 14.96 7.81
CA ASN A 168 7.77 14.37 7.35
C ASN A 168 8.78 14.33 8.50
N PHE A 169 9.75 13.41 8.36
CA PHE A 169 10.96 13.44 9.16
C PHE A 169 11.46 14.88 9.29
N ASP A 170 11.59 15.36 10.53
CA ASP A 170 12.42 16.52 10.77
C ASP A 170 13.81 16.22 10.20
N GLU A 171 14.18 16.88 9.12
CA GLU A 171 15.58 17.06 8.84
C GLU A 171 16.11 17.76 10.10
N GLU A 172 16.84 17.04 10.94
CA GLU A 172 17.60 17.65 11.99
C GLU A 172 18.51 18.67 11.31
N ILE A 173 18.12 19.93 11.44
CA ILE A 173 18.95 21.06 11.04
C ILE A 173 20.10 21.08 12.04
N SER A 174 21.20 20.47 11.66
CA SER A 174 22.49 20.55 12.35
C SER A 174 23.21 21.83 11.97
#